data_228a7081a0b611554af6366ab8c7d438
#
_entry.id   228a7081a0b611554af6366ab8c7d438
#
_cell.length_a   1.000
_cell.length_b   1.000
_cell.length_c   1.000
_cell.angle_alpha   90.00
_cell.angle_beta   90.00
_cell.angle_gamma   90.00
#
_symmetry.space_group_name_H-M   'P 1'
#
loop_
_entity.id
_entity.type
_entity.pdbx_description
1 polymer ?
#
loop_
_entity_poly.entity_id
_entity_poly.type
_entity_poly.pdbx_seq_one_letter_code
_entity_poly.pdbx_strand_id
1 'polypeptide(L)'
;MKQYFYLFNYPPEEYDLCALEFKYLFHEEYQQCFITNKDIDVNISVFMKGKIDIWAISSNFDDLKGEVKRQNHNYQDFKVIYLKNPISHPDYQETLDKCKDISWFIAGSVNMSKPKHTIALTKVNDLWIIGYYHHGVPSWKKYDDKPNTFSNSLDIRLARTLINIAGENDQTKTMIDPCCGMGTVVLEGLALG
;
A
#
# COMPACT_ATOMS: atom_id res chain seq x y z
N MET A 1 17.89 8.73 3.89
CA MET A 1 16.48 9.18 3.90
C MET A 1 15.62 7.96 3.74
N LYS A 2 14.56 7.77 4.55
CA LYS A 2 13.69 6.60 4.45
C LYS A 2 12.86 6.70 3.16
N GLN A 3 12.73 5.60 2.45
CA GLN A 3 11.96 5.50 1.20
C GLN A 3 10.87 4.46 1.35
N TYR A 4 9.80 4.66 0.62
CA TYR A 4 8.61 3.81 0.60
C TYR A 4 8.26 3.45 -0.83
N PHE A 5 7.86 2.22 -1.03
CA PHE A 5 7.30 1.76 -2.29
C PHE A 5 5.79 1.54 -2.11
N TYR A 6 4.99 2.11 -2.98
CA TYR A 6 3.54 1.95 -3.01
C TYR A 6 3.11 1.17 -4.24
N LEU A 7 2.18 0.27 -4.04
CA LEU A 7 1.52 -0.49 -5.11
C LEU A 7 0.04 -0.12 -5.14
N PHE A 8 -0.43 0.33 -6.30
CA PHE A 8 -1.82 0.67 -6.57
C PHE A 8 -2.51 -0.42 -7.37
N ASN A 9 -3.79 -0.62 -7.11
CA ASN A 9 -4.65 -1.53 -7.85
C ASN A 9 -6.05 -0.92 -7.99
N TYR A 10 -6.58 -0.92 -9.21
CA TYR A 10 -7.86 -0.31 -9.56
C TYR A 10 -8.51 -1.09 -10.71
N PRO A 11 -9.86 -1.13 -10.78
CA PRO A 11 -10.56 -1.56 -11.99
C PRO A 11 -10.30 -0.57 -13.13
N PRO A 12 -10.23 -1.02 -14.40
CA PRO A 12 -9.92 -0.13 -15.53
C PRO A 12 -10.78 1.14 -15.62
N GLU A 13 -12.06 1.03 -15.26
CA GLU A 13 -13.04 2.13 -15.25
C GLU A 13 -12.78 3.18 -14.16
N GLU A 14 -12.01 2.85 -13.13
CA GLU A 14 -11.65 3.76 -12.02
C GLU A 14 -10.25 4.37 -12.17
N TYR A 15 -9.60 4.21 -13.33
CA TYR A 15 -8.24 4.73 -13.54
C TYR A 15 -8.12 6.23 -13.26
N ASP A 16 -9.00 7.04 -13.84
CA ASP A 16 -8.95 8.51 -13.71
C ASP A 16 -9.16 8.94 -12.25
N LEU A 17 -10.02 8.23 -11.53
CA LEU A 17 -10.29 8.48 -10.12
C LEU A 17 -9.07 8.12 -9.25
N CYS A 18 -8.43 6.99 -9.53
CA CYS A 18 -7.19 6.57 -8.86
C CYS A 18 -6.06 7.56 -9.14
N ALA A 19 -5.88 7.97 -10.39
CA ALA A 19 -4.84 8.92 -10.78
C ALA A 19 -5.05 10.30 -10.14
N LEU A 20 -6.30 10.74 -10.04
CA LEU A 20 -6.64 12.00 -9.39
C LEU A 20 -6.36 11.95 -7.88
N GLU A 21 -6.81 10.90 -7.18
CA GLU A 21 -6.50 10.69 -5.75
C GLU A 21 -4.98 10.67 -5.51
N PHE A 22 -4.25 9.91 -6.31
CA PHE A 22 -2.79 9.85 -6.24
C PHE A 22 -2.15 11.22 -6.34
N LYS A 23 -2.56 12.03 -7.33
CA LYS A 23 -2.04 13.38 -7.54
C LYS A 23 -2.20 14.27 -6.30
N TYR A 24 -3.35 14.20 -5.65
CA TYR A 24 -3.61 15.01 -4.45
C TYR A 24 -2.89 14.48 -3.20
N LEU A 25 -2.74 13.16 -3.05
CA LEU A 25 -2.02 12.58 -1.93
C LEU A 25 -0.50 12.74 -2.03
N PHE A 26 0.05 12.55 -3.22
CA PHE A 26 1.51 12.56 -3.43
C PHE A 26 2.05 13.84 -4.06
N HIS A 27 1.19 14.70 -4.66
CA HIS A 27 1.56 15.87 -5.46
C HIS A 27 2.51 15.52 -6.62
N GLU A 28 2.28 14.36 -7.23
CA GLU A 28 3.06 13.78 -8.31
C GLU A 28 2.13 13.23 -9.41
N GLU A 29 2.66 12.99 -10.60
CA GLU A 29 1.93 12.30 -11.65
C GLU A 29 1.80 10.80 -11.32
N TYR A 30 0.65 10.21 -11.65
CA TYR A 30 0.32 8.84 -11.28
C TYR A 30 1.33 7.81 -11.77
N GLN A 31 1.72 6.92 -10.87
CA GLN A 31 2.53 5.73 -11.13
C GLN A 31 1.95 4.55 -10.36
N GLN A 32 1.70 3.43 -11.05
CA GLN A 32 1.13 2.23 -10.43
C GLN A 32 2.07 1.56 -9.42
N CYS A 33 3.37 1.69 -9.63
CA CYS A 33 4.46 1.29 -8.74
C CYS A 33 5.29 2.54 -8.44
N PHE A 34 5.16 3.10 -7.26
CA PHE A 34 5.70 4.40 -6.93
C PHE A 34 6.66 4.37 -5.74
N ILE A 35 7.84 4.96 -5.92
CA ILE A 35 8.85 5.11 -4.85
C ILE A 35 8.93 6.57 -4.44
N THR A 36 8.80 6.83 -3.14
CA THR A 36 8.81 8.19 -2.59
C THR A 36 9.37 8.23 -1.18
N ASN A 37 9.68 9.41 -0.68
CA ASN A 37 10.04 9.64 0.73
C ASN A 37 8.81 10.01 1.60
N LYS A 38 7.63 10.17 1.00
CA LYS A 38 6.40 10.48 1.73
C LYS A 38 5.86 9.21 2.38
N ASP A 39 5.65 9.25 3.70
CA ASP A 39 5.04 8.17 4.48
C ASP A 39 3.54 8.41 4.60
N ILE A 40 2.76 7.71 3.81
CA ILE A 40 1.29 7.79 3.81
C ILE A 40 0.74 6.43 4.27
N ASP A 41 -0.27 6.43 5.14
CA ASP A 41 -0.93 5.19 5.54
C ASP A 41 -1.68 4.59 4.34
N VAL A 42 -1.42 3.32 4.05
CA VAL A 42 -2.09 2.60 2.96
C VAL A 42 -3.60 2.50 3.13
N ASN A 43 -4.09 2.61 4.37
CA ASN A 43 -5.50 2.45 4.69
C ASN A 43 -6.34 3.69 4.39
N ILE A 44 -5.73 4.82 4.04
CA ILE A 44 -6.50 6.02 3.67
C ILE A 44 -7.10 5.90 2.28
N SER A 45 -6.43 5.20 1.35
CA SER A 45 -6.86 5.06 -0.05
C SER A 45 -7.54 3.73 -0.31
N VAL A 46 -8.56 3.75 -1.16
CA VAL A 46 -9.22 2.53 -1.67
C VAL A 46 -8.40 1.83 -2.76
N PHE A 47 -7.41 2.51 -3.32
CA PHE A 47 -6.58 2.03 -4.42
C PHE A 47 -5.20 1.55 -3.97
N MET A 48 -4.73 1.92 -2.78
CA MET A 48 -3.45 1.45 -2.25
C MET A 48 -3.57 -0.01 -1.82
N LYS A 49 -2.94 -0.92 -2.56
CA LYS A 49 -2.88 -2.34 -2.23
C LYS A 49 -1.94 -2.64 -1.08
N GLY A 50 -0.85 -1.88 -0.99
CA GLY A 50 0.14 -2.03 0.06
C GLY A 50 1.33 -1.11 -0.11
N LYS A 51 2.13 -1.02 0.96
CA LYS A 51 3.35 -0.22 1.07
C LYS A 51 4.50 -1.09 1.54
N ILE A 52 5.68 -0.88 1.00
CA ILE A 52 6.94 -1.43 1.52
C ILE A 52 7.75 -0.30 2.12
N ASP A 53 8.07 -0.39 3.41
CA ASP A 53 9.13 0.41 4.02
C ASP A 53 10.47 -0.14 3.53
N ILE A 54 11.10 0.54 2.60
CA ILE A 54 12.24 0.01 1.85
C ILE A 54 13.47 -0.11 2.75
N TRP A 55 14.06 -1.30 2.76
CA TRP A 55 15.36 -1.57 3.38
C TRP A 55 16.50 -1.44 2.37
N ALA A 56 16.29 -2.02 1.17
CA ALA A 56 17.29 -2.00 0.12
C ALA A 56 16.64 -2.02 -1.28
N ILE A 57 17.36 -1.40 -2.22
CA ILE A 57 17.07 -1.42 -3.66
C ILE A 57 18.37 -1.73 -4.39
N SER A 58 18.35 -2.68 -5.34
CA SER A 58 19.48 -2.96 -6.20
C SER A 58 19.04 -3.61 -7.51
N SER A 59 19.79 -3.37 -8.58
CA SER A 59 19.65 -4.12 -9.83
C SER A 59 20.28 -5.51 -9.73
N ASN A 60 21.22 -5.71 -8.80
CA ASN A 60 21.87 -6.98 -8.53
C ASN A 60 21.30 -7.60 -7.25
N PHE A 61 20.83 -8.85 -7.34
CA PHE A 61 20.22 -9.54 -6.21
C PHE A 61 21.22 -9.90 -5.10
N ASP A 62 22.49 -10.16 -5.44
CA ASP A 62 23.54 -10.46 -4.46
C ASP A 62 23.91 -9.22 -3.65
N ASP A 63 23.95 -8.05 -4.29
CA ASP A 63 24.14 -6.78 -3.60
C ASP A 63 22.98 -6.47 -2.66
N LEU A 64 21.73 -6.76 -3.08
CA LEU A 64 20.54 -6.64 -2.25
C LEU A 64 20.65 -7.50 -0.98
N LYS A 65 21.05 -8.78 -1.13
CA LYS A 65 21.30 -9.69 0.01
C LYS A 65 22.37 -9.15 0.95
N GLY A 66 23.44 -8.64 0.38
CA GLY A 66 24.54 -8.01 1.14
C GLY A 66 24.06 -6.85 2.00
N GLU A 67 23.18 -6.01 1.46
CA GLU A 67 22.58 -4.87 2.18
C GLU A 67 21.67 -5.32 3.31
N VAL A 68 20.78 -6.28 3.05
CA VAL A 68 19.87 -6.86 4.08
C VAL A 68 20.69 -7.48 5.21
N LYS A 69 21.76 -8.21 4.89
CA LYS A 69 22.66 -8.80 5.88
C LYS A 69 23.34 -7.73 6.76
N ARG A 70 23.80 -6.62 6.17
CA ARG A 70 24.46 -5.53 6.90
C ARG A 70 23.51 -4.84 7.89
N GLN A 71 22.23 -4.72 7.55
CA GLN A 71 21.23 -4.08 8.40
C GLN A 71 20.80 -4.94 9.58
N ASN A 72 21.12 -6.24 9.58
CA ASN A 72 20.92 -7.19 10.68
C ASN A 72 19.49 -7.17 11.27
N HIS A 73 18.49 -7.28 10.40
CA HIS A 73 17.08 -7.33 10.79
C HIS A 73 16.77 -8.57 11.63
N ASN A 74 15.95 -8.40 12.69
CA ASN A 74 15.53 -9.51 13.57
C ASN A 74 14.01 -9.44 13.81
N TYR A 75 13.29 -10.46 13.34
CA TYR A 75 11.84 -10.56 13.46
C TYR A 75 11.41 -11.96 13.91
N GLN A 76 10.52 -12.03 14.92
CA GLN A 76 9.90 -13.30 15.30
C GLN A 76 8.59 -13.49 14.51
N ASP A 77 8.32 -14.72 14.09
CA ASP A 77 7.12 -15.07 13.32
C ASP A 77 6.98 -14.28 12.02
N PHE A 78 8.06 -14.16 11.25
CA PHE A 78 8.02 -13.47 9.97
C PHE A 78 7.82 -14.41 8.77
N LYS A 79 7.38 -13.85 7.65
CA LYS A 79 7.47 -14.48 6.33
C LYS A 79 8.00 -13.49 5.30
N VAL A 80 8.69 -14.03 4.29
CA VAL A 80 9.05 -13.28 3.09
C VAL A 80 8.10 -13.68 1.96
N ILE A 81 7.51 -12.69 1.28
CA ILE A 81 6.64 -12.90 0.13
C ILE A 81 7.18 -12.17 -1.10
N TYR A 82 6.86 -12.68 -2.28
CA TYR A 82 7.01 -11.89 -3.50
C TYR A 82 5.73 -11.07 -3.74
N LEU A 83 5.86 -9.74 -3.73
CA LEU A 83 4.76 -8.84 -4.04
C LEU A 83 4.66 -8.66 -5.55
N LYS A 84 3.65 -9.32 -6.13
CA LYS A 84 3.35 -9.21 -7.57
C LYS A 84 2.91 -7.80 -7.91
N ASN A 85 3.45 -7.29 -9.00
CA ASN A 85 3.10 -5.99 -9.57
C ASN A 85 2.86 -6.12 -11.09
N PRO A 86 2.24 -5.13 -11.75
CA PRO A 86 1.89 -5.20 -13.17
C PRO A 86 3.07 -4.92 -14.13
N ILE A 87 4.22 -4.49 -13.61
CA ILE A 87 5.36 -4.08 -14.45
C ILE A 87 6.29 -5.26 -14.73
N SER A 88 6.48 -6.15 -13.75
CA SER A 88 7.43 -7.25 -13.85
C SER A 88 6.77 -8.58 -13.50
N HIS A 89 6.92 -9.56 -14.38
CA HIS A 89 6.33 -10.88 -14.25
C HIS A 89 7.42 -11.98 -14.25
N PRO A 90 8.30 -12.03 -13.21
CA PRO A 90 9.30 -13.08 -13.11
C PRO A 90 8.63 -14.43 -12.91
N ASP A 91 9.34 -15.51 -13.25
CA ASP A 91 8.87 -16.87 -13.06
C ASP A 91 8.55 -17.15 -11.59
N TYR A 92 7.50 -17.97 -11.36
CA TYR A 92 7.06 -18.30 -10.01
C TYR A 92 8.16 -19.00 -9.20
N GLN A 93 8.87 -19.95 -9.80
CA GLN A 93 9.94 -20.69 -9.12
C GLN A 93 11.10 -19.75 -8.77
N GLU A 94 11.48 -18.85 -9.70
CA GLU A 94 12.50 -17.83 -9.44
C GLU A 94 12.14 -16.97 -8.23
N THR A 95 10.89 -16.49 -8.16
CA THR A 95 10.45 -15.63 -7.04
C THR A 95 10.46 -16.37 -5.72
N LEU A 96 10.05 -17.65 -5.72
CA LEU A 96 10.04 -18.50 -4.53
C LEU A 96 11.47 -18.73 -4.00
N ASP A 97 12.40 -19.05 -4.90
CA ASP A 97 13.79 -19.30 -4.54
C ASP A 97 14.46 -18.04 -3.99
N LYS A 98 14.23 -16.89 -4.64
CA LYS A 98 14.73 -15.59 -4.14
C LYS A 98 14.16 -15.19 -2.78
N CYS A 99 12.87 -15.46 -2.53
CA CYS A 99 12.28 -15.22 -1.21
C CYS A 99 12.88 -16.14 -0.13
N LYS A 100 13.18 -17.40 -0.45
CA LYS A 100 13.88 -18.31 0.45
C LYS A 100 15.30 -17.82 0.71
N ASP A 101 16.05 -17.51 -0.34
CA ASP A 101 17.44 -17.04 -0.22
C ASP A 101 17.55 -15.84 0.68
N ILE A 102 16.71 -14.83 0.48
CA ILE A 102 16.80 -13.60 1.27
C ILE A 102 16.36 -13.80 2.72
N SER A 103 15.46 -14.76 2.99
CA SER A 103 14.99 -15.06 4.35
C SER A 103 16.12 -15.54 5.27
N TRP A 104 17.18 -16.16 4.74
CA TRP A 104 18.35 -16.59 5.49
C TRP A 104 19.21 -15.44 6.07
N PHE A 105 19.03 -14.23 5.54
CA PHE A 105 19.74 -13.03 5.99
C PHE A 105 18.96 -12.21 7.02
N ILE A 106 17.76 -12.70 7.41
CA ILE A 106 16.90 -12.07 8.42
C ILE A 106 16.91 -12.97 9.64
N ALA A 107 17.37 -12.44 10.78
CA ALA A 107 17.39 -13.20 12.02
C ALA A 107 15.97 -13.37 12.60
N GLY A 108 15.74 -14.47 13.33
CA GLY A 108 14.49 -14.75 14.03
C GLY A 108 13.83 -16.04 13.58
N SER A 109 12.51 -16.14 13.72
CA SER A 109 11.74 -17.34 13.38
C SER A 109 10.81 -17.11 12.20
N VAL A 110 10.77 -18.08 11.27
CA VAL A 110 9.86 -18.03 10.11
C VAL A 110 8.52 -18.68 10.47
N ASN A 111 7.42 -18.02 10.16
CA ASN A 111 6.06 -18.54 10.31
C ASN A 111 5.23 -18.30 9.05
N MET A 112 5.06 -19.34 8.24
CA MET A 112 4.34 -19.25 6.96
C MET A 112 2.83 -19.18 7.12
N SER A 113 2.28 -19.73 8.23
CA SER A 113 0.83 -19.86 8.43
C SER A 113 0.19 -18.63 9.07
N LYS A 114 0.81 -18.11 10.13
CA LYS A 114 0.31 -16.94 10.89
C LYS A 114 1.46 -15.98 11.21
N PRO A 115 2.04 -15.33 10.22
CA PRO A 115 3.13 -14.41 10.44
C PRO A 115 2.65 -13.16 11.18
N LYS A 116 3.47 -12.68 12.12
CA LYS A 116 3.29 -11.35 12.73
C LYS A 116 3.90 -10.25 11.87
N HIS A 117 4.95 -10.60 11.13
CA HIS A 117 5.68 -9.66 10.28
C HIS A 117 5.71 -10.20 8.85
N THR A 118 5.40 -9.35 7.90
CA THR A 118 5.51 -9.67 6.47
C THR A 118 6.59 -8.79 5.85
N ILE A 119 7.51 -9.43 5.17
CA ILE A 119 8.58 -8.77 4.42
C ILE A 119 8.28 -9.03 2.96
N ALA A 120 8.28 -7.99 2.14
CA ALA A 120 8.01 -8.13 0.72
C ALA A 120 9.27 -7.90 -0.10
N LEU A 121 9.48 -8.81 -1.04
CA LEU A 121 10.40 -8.68 -2.15
C LEU A 121 9.58 -8.40 -3.41
N THR A 122 9.97 -7.41 -4.20
CA THR A 122 9.35 -7.15 -5.51
C THR A 122 10.42 -6.76 -6.52
N LYS A 123 10.10 -6.89 -7.80
CA LYS A 123 10.95 -6.43 -8.90
C LYS A 123 10.17 -5.44 -9.74
N VAL A 124 10.72 -4.26 -9.96
CA VAL A 124 10.14 -3.22 -10.82
C VAL A 124 11.18 -2.86 -11.87
N ASN A 125 10.87 -3.15 -13.14
CA ASN A 125 11.86 -3.14 -14.20
C ASN A 125 13.07 -4.03 -13.82
N ASP A 126 14.27 -3.47 -13.75
CA ASP A 126 15.48 -4.18 -13.37
C ASP A 126 15.86 -4.04 -11.89
N LEU A 127 15.03 -3.37 -11.09
CA LEU A 127 15.32 -3.10 -9.68
C LEU A 127 14.59 -4.09 -8.77
N TRP A 128 15.35 -4.78 -7.94
CA TRP A 128 14.85 -5.53 -6.79
C TRP A 128 14.67 -4.60 -5.60
N ILE A 129 13.53 -4.69 -4.95
CA ILE A 129 13.14 -3.88 -3.79
C ILE A 129 12.73 -4.83 -2.67
N ILE A 130 13.28 -4.62 -1.48
CA ILE A 130 12.90 -5.39 -0.28
C ILE A 130 12.65 -4.47 0.89
N GLY A 131 11.73 -4.87 1.76
CA GLY A 131 11.44 -4.15 2.99
C GLY A 131 10.26 -4.68 3.77
N TYR A 132 9.89 -3.97 4.83
CA TYR A 132 8.75 -4.32 5.65
C TYR A 132 7.44 -3.97 4.94
N TYR A 133 6.54 -4.95 4.85
CA TYR A 133 5.30 -4.80 4.08
C TYR A 133 4.10 -4.47 4.96
N HIS A 134 3.43 -3.40 4.60
CA HIS A 134 2.13 -3.01 5.14
C HIS A 134 1.06 -3.33 4.11
N HIS A 135 0.20 -4.27 4.46
CA HIS A 135 -0.95 -4.63 3.61
C HIS A 135 -2.09 -3.64 3.83
N GLY A 136 -2.65 -3.10 2.75
CA GLY A 136 -3.85 -2.28 2.83
C GLY A 136 -5.05 -3.13 3.31
N VAL A 137 -5.62 -2.75 4.45
CA VAL A 137 -6.82 -3.38 4.99
C VAL A 137 -8.01 -2.49 4.64
N PRO A 138 -9.02 -2.99 3.91
CA PRO A 138 -10.17 -2.19 3.50
C PRO A 138 -11.07 -1.83 4.70
N SER A 139 -10.61 -0.88 5.51
CA SER A 139 -11.30 -0.44 6.73
C SER A 139 -12.68 0.20 6.45
N TRP A 140 -12.89 0.74 5.24
CA TRP A 140 -14.16 1.31 4.79
C TRP A 140 -15.27 0.27 4.65
N LYS A 141 -14.97 -1.02 4.43
CA LYS A 141 -15.99 -2.09 4.30
C LYS A 141 -16.88 -2.23 5.53
N LYS A 142 -16.42 -1.84 6.71
CA LYS A 142 -17.25 -1.87 7.93
C LYS A 142 -18.44 -0.90 7.88
N TYR A 143 -18.43 0.07 6.97
CA TYR A 143 -19.51 1.03 6.78
C TYR A 143 -20.47 0.65 5.65
N ASP A 144 -20.26 -0.51 4.99
CA ASP A 144 -21.22 -1.07 4.01
C ASP A 144 -22.54 -1.47 4.68
N ASP A 145 -22.49 -1.89 5.96
CA ASP A 145 -23.66 -2.31 6.75
C ASP A 145 -24.26 -1.10 7.50
N LYS A 146 -24.66 -0.05 6.78
CA LYS A 146 -25.36 1.10 7.38
C LYS A 146 -26.77 0.70 7.78
N PRO A 147 -27.26 1.16 8.97
CA PRO A 147 -28.63 0.84 9.43
C PRO A 147 -29.72 1.40 8.50
N ASN A 148 -29.41 2.42 7.73
CA ASN A 148 -30.29 3.02 6.74
C ASN A 148 -29.58 3.08 5.38
N THR A 149 -30.02 2.29 4.43
CA THR A 149 -29.54 2.32 3.05
C THR A 149 -30.53 3.06 2.16
N PHE A 150 -30.05 4.00 1.36
CA PHE A 150 -30.84 4.67 0.35
C PHE A 150 -30.21 4.40 -1.02
N SER A 151 -31.03 4.01 -2.00
CA SER A 151 -30.57 3.58 -3.33
C SER A 151 -29.70 4.62 -4.07
N ASN A 152 -29.86 5.89 -3.73
CA ASN A 152 -29.12 7.01 -4.34
C ASN A 152 -28.00 7.53 -3.43
N SER A 153 -27.60 6.77 -2.38
CA SER A 153 -26.44 7.16 -1.56
C SER A 153 -25.16 6.97 -2.35
N LEU A 154 -24.20 7.89 -2.12
CA LEU A 154 -22.89 7.79 -2.73
C LEU A 154 -22.19 6.49 -2.31
N ASP A 155 -21.51 5.85 -3.25
CA ASP A 155 -20.65 4.70 -2.97
C ASP A 155 -19.53 5.07 -1.98
N ILE A 156 -19.25 4.19 -1.04
CA ILE A 156 -18.27 4.44 0.03
C ILE A 156 -16.86 4.64 -0.54
N ARG A 157 -16.47 3.89 -1.56
CA ARG A 157 -15.14 4.02 -2.20
C ARG A 157 -15.00 5.40 -2.82
N LEU A 158 -16.06 5.85 -3.54
CA LEU A 158 -16.08 7.17 -4.14
C LEU A 158 -16.06 8.27 -3.06
N ALA A 159 -16.85 8.15 -2.00
CA ALA A 159 -16.86 9.09 -0.89
C ALA A 159 -15.46 9.25 -0.27
N ARG A 160 -14.80 8.13 0.03
CA ARG A 160 -13.44 8.13 0.59
C ARG A 160 -12.41 8.79 -0.34
N THR A 161 -12.48 8.47 -1.62
CA THR A 161 -11.61 9.09 -2.64
C THR A 161 -11.82 10.60 -2.73
N LEU A 162 -13.07 11.07 -2.70
CA LEU A 162 -13.38 12.51 -2.70
C LEU A 162 -12.80 13.22 -1.48
N ILE A 163 -12.83 12.58 -0.31
CA ILE A 163 -12.23 13.15 0.90
C ILE A 163 -10.70 13.23 0.77
N ASN A 164 -10.05 12.19 0.25
CA ASN A 164 -8.61 12.22 0.03
C ASN A 164 -8.20 13.33 -0.95
N ILE A 165 -9.00 13.55 -2.01
CA ILE A 165 -8.80 14.63 -2.97
C ILE A 165 -8.98 16.01 -2.30
N ALA A 166 -10.05 16.20 -1.53
CA ALA A 166 -10.35 17.48 -0.88
C ALA A 166 -9.40 17.78 0.29
N GLY A 167 -9.07 16.74 1.08
CA GLY A 167 -8.23 16.85 2.28
C GLY A 167 -6.74 16.85 2.01
N GLU A 168 -6.27 16.20 0.93
CA GLU A 168 -4.83 16.08 0.59
C GLU A 168 -3.99 15.47 1.73
N ASN A 169 -4.60 14.61 2.54
CA ASN A 169 -3.99 14.04 3.75
C ASN A 169 -3.54 15.11 4.78
N ASP A 170 -4.19 16.29 4.77
CA ASP A 170 -3.93 17.38 5.70
C ASP A 170 -4.99 17.41 6.80
N GLN A 171 -4.62 16.93 8.00
CA GLN A 171 -5.48 16.84 9.19
C GLN A 171 -5.87 18.21 9.77
N THR A 172 -5.32 19.31 9.27
CA THR A 172 -5.67 20.67 9.71
C THR A 172 -6.85 21.26 8.93
N LYS A 173 -7.23 20.62 7.81
CA LYS A 173 -8.34 21.09 6.97
C LYS A 173 -9.69 20.78 7.61
N THR A 174 -10.60 21.74 7.51
CA THR A 174 -12.02 21.56 7.86
C THR A 174 -12.83 21.30 6.61
N MET A 175 -13.60 20.21 6.60
CA MET A 175 -14.48 19.87 5.49
C MET A 175 -15.93 20.19 5.82
N ILE A 176 -16.65 20.73 4.85
CA ILE A 176 -18.09 21.00 4.91
C ILE A 176 -18.76 20.29 3.73
N ASP A 177 -19.76 19.48 4.02
CA ASP A 177 -20.63 18.87 3.02
C ASP A 177 -22.05 19.50 3.12
N PRO A 178 -22.38 20.49 2.27
CA PRO A 178 -23.67 21.20 2.35
C PRO A 178 -24.85 20.33 1.84
N CYS A 179 -24.56 19.20 1.19
CA CYS A 179 -25.57 18.30 0.62
C CYS A 179 -25.38 16.86 1.13
N CYS A 180 -25.07 16.70 2.40
CA CYS A 180 -24.57 15.45 2.99
C CYS A 180 -25.52 14.23 2.82
N GLY A 181 -26.79 14.41 2.51
CA GLY A 181 -27.74 13.32 2.35
C GLY A 181 -27.71 12.33 3.50
N MET A 182 -27.37 11.06 3.24
CA MET A 182 -27.20 10.02 4.26
C MET A 182 -25.86 10.12 5.03
N GLY A 183 -25.09 11.16 4.81
CA GLY A 183 -23.83 11.42 5.52
C GLY A 183 -22.67 10.51 5.12
N THR A 184 -22.68 9.86 3.95
CA THR A 184 -21.62 8.93 3.56
C THR A 184 -20.24 9.62 3.52
N VAL A 185 -20.16 10.80 2.91
CA VAL A 185 -18.92 11.58 2.83
C VAL A 185 -18.47 12.03 4.23
N VAL A 186 -19.41 12.51 5.06
CA VAL A 186 -19.12 12.94 6.44
C VAL A 186 -18.59 11.79 7.29
N LEU A 187 -19.20 10.58 7.19
CA LEU A 187 -18.77 9.39 7.94
C LEU A 187 -17.36 8.95 7.53
N GLU A 188 -17.07 8.95 6.24
CA GLU A 188 -15.73 8.62 5.74
C GLU A 188 -14.69 9.68 6.15
N GLY A 189 -15.06 10.97 6.15
CA GLY A 189 -14.21 12.05 6.68
C GLY A 189 -13.86 11.85 8.14
N LEU A 190 -14.85 11.58 8.99
CA LEU A 190 -14.65 11.27 10.40
C LEU A 190 -13.81 10.01 10.64
N ALA A 191 -13.85 9.05 9.73
CA ALA A 191 -13.07 7.81 9.83
C ALA A 191 -11.58 8.00 9.45
N LEU A 192 -11.27 9.07 8.75
CA LEU A 192 -9.90 9.43 8.37
C LEU A 192 -9.25 10.40 9.35
N GLY A 193 -10.01 11.04 10.25
CA GLY A 193 -9.58 12.02 11.26
C GLY A 193 -10.03 13.39 10.87
#